data_4032237375e309c36490eaa2dfbdd114
#
_entry.id   4032237375e309c36490eaa2dfbdd114
#
_cell.length_a   1.000
_cell.length_b   1.000
_cell.length_c   1.000
_cell.angle_alpha   90.00
_cell.angle_beta   90.00
_cell.angle_gamma   90.00
#
_symmetry.space_group_name_H-M   'P 1'
#
loop_
_entity.id
_entity.type
_entity.pdbx_description
1 polymer ?
#
loop_
_entity_poly.entity_id
_entity_poly.type
_entity_poly.pdbx_seq_one_letter_code
_entity_poly.pdbx_strand_id
1 'polypeptide(L)'
;MKRQKIELIYKVFDINELPTEERLLVDAAFKATKRSYAPYSQFHVGAAVMLDNGTILTGTNQENAAYPSGLCAERTVLFYANSQYPDIAVKALAIATMDSENVISPCGACRQVMIETENRYGKPMRILLCGSKEVYAIESAAHLLPLTFKL
;
A
#
# COMPACT_ATOMS: atom_id res chain seq x y z
N MET A 1 -8.81 35.25 -12.03
CA MET A 1 -8.58 34.05 -11.19
C MET A 1 -9.01 32.80 -11.97
N LYS A 2 -8.13 31.81 -12.10
CA LYS A 2 -8.43 30.54 -12.78
C LYS A 2 -8.60 29.45 -11.73
N ARG A 3 -9.72 28.71 -11.76
CA ARG A 3 -9.99 27.55 -10.88
C ARG A 3 -9.62 26.28 -11.61
N GLN A 4 -9.01 25.31 -10.90
CA GLN A 4 -8.77 23.95 -11.38
C GLN A 4 -9.40 22.97 -10.40
N LYS A 5 -9.81 21.79 -10.88
CA LYS A 5 -10.43 20.72 -10.09
C LYS A 5 -9.58 19.45 -10.24
N ILE A 6 -9.36 18.77 -9.13
CA ILE A 6 -8.80 17.42 -9.09
C ILE A 6 -9.90 16.48 -8.61
N GLU A 7 -10.13 15.40 -9.32
CA GLU A 7 -11.10 14.36 -8.93
C GLU A 7 -10.34 13.09 -8.55
N LEU A 8 -10.75 12.48 -7.43
CA LEU A 8 -10.33 11.15 -7.04
C LEU A 8 -11.45 10.18 -7.38
N ILE A 9 -11.16 9.21 -8.24
CA ILE A 9 -12.04 8.10 -8.58
C ILE A 9 -11.41 6.82 -8.04
N TYR A 10 -12.18 6.04 -7.29
CA TYR A 10 -11.81 4.70 -6.84
C TYR A 10 -13.00 3.76 -6.97
N LYS A 11 -12.72 2.46 -7.11
CA LYS A 11 -13.74 1.41 -7.16
C LYS A 11 -13.85 0.77 -5.79
N VAL A 12 -15.08 0.43 -5.39
CA VAL A 12 -15.36 -0.33 -4.18
C VAL A 12 -15.81 -1.72 -4.59
N PHE A 13 -15.10 -2.74 -4.10
CA PHE A 13 -15.42 -4.14 -4.31
C PHE A 13 -15.84 -4.78 -2.98
N ASP A 14 -16.81 -5.69 -3.01
CA ASP A 14 -16.89 -6.71 -1.99
C ASP A 14 -15.61 -7.57 -2.09
N ILE A 15 -15.02 -7.90 -0.94
CA ILE A 15 -13.76 -8.66 -0.90
C ILE A 15 -13.87 -10.01 -1.64
N ASN A 16 -15.07 -10.59 -1.73
CA ASN A 16 -15.33 -11.85 -2.42
C ASN A 16 -15.44 -11.71 -3.95
N GLU A 17 -15.63 -10.48 -4.44
CA GLU A 17 -15.76 -10.15 -5.88
C GLU A 17 -14.42 -9.76 -6.52
N LEU A 18 -13.34 -9.71 -5.74
CA LEU A 18 -12.02 -9.39 -6.27
C LEU A 18 -11.53 -10.44 -7.28
N PRO A 19 -10.86 -10.02 -8.36
CA PRO A 19 -10.13 -10.94 -9.22
C PRO A 19 -9.16 -11.82 -8.43
N THR A 20 -8.96 -13.06 -8.85
CA THR A 20 -8.15 -14.06 -8.12
C THR A 20 -6.75 -13.53 -7.76
N GLU A 21 -6.08 -12.85 -8.67
CA GLU A 21 -4.74 -12.29 -8.45
C GLU A 21 -4.75 -11.23 -7.34
N GLU A 22 -5.72 -10.31 -7.35
CA GLU A 22 -5.89 -9.29 -6.31
C GLU A 22 -6.29 -9.92 -4.98
N ARG A 23 -7.12 -10.96 -4.99
CA ARG A 23 -7.49 -11.68 -3.78
C ARG A 23 -6.28 -12.33 -3.09
N LEU A 24 -5.39 -12.96 -3.86
CA LEU A 24 -4.14 -13.53 -3.32
C LEU A 24 -3.27 -12.45 -2.66
N LEU A 25 -3.19 -11.28 -3.27
CA LEU A 25 -2.43 -10.15 -2.73
C LEU A 25 -3.04 -9.62 -1.43
N VAL A 26 -4.36 -9.45 -1.39
CA VAL A 26 -5.11 -9.03 -0.20
C VAL A 26 -4.95 -10.04 0.93
N ASP A 27 -5.09 -11.33 0.65
CA ASP A 27 -4.89 -12.40 1.64
C ASP A 27 -3.47 -12.41 2.21
N ALA A 28 -2.46 -12.12 1.36
CA ALA A 28 -1.07 -11.99 1.80
C ALA A 28 -0.87 -10.80 2.75
N ALA A 29 -1.51 -9.65 2.48
CA ALA A 29 -1.47 -8.48 3.34
C ALA A 29 -2.11 -8.77 4.71
N PHE A 30 -3.31 -9.38 4.74
CA PHE A 30 -3.95 -9.79 6.00
C PHE A 30 -3.10 -10.80 6.80
N LYS A 31 -2.52 -11.80 6.15
CA LYS A 31 -1.65 -12.78 6.82
C LYS A 31 -0.39 -12.11 7.41
N ALA A 32 0.13 -11.08 6.75
CA ALA A 32 1.31 -10.36 7.21
C ALA A 32 1.08 -9.65 8.55
N THR A 33 -0.12 -9.16 8.86
CA THR A 33 -0.44 -8.44 10.11
C THR A 33 0.04 -9.17 11.37
N LYS A 34 0.01 -10.52 11.34
CA LYS A 34 0.43 -11.37 12.47
C LYS A 34 1.92 -11.22 12.85
N ARG A 35 2.73 -10.64 11.98
CA ARG A 35 4.17 -10.40 12.19
C ARG A 35 4.51 -8.93 12.43
N SER A 36 3.50 -8.09 12.58
CA SER A 36 3.69 -6.68 12.91
C SER A 36 4.32 -6.54 14.29
N TYR A 37 5.22 -5.57 14.43
CA TYR A 37 5.79 -5.16 15.70
C TYR A 37 5.20 -3.80 16.09
N ALA A 38 4.15 -3.82 16.90
CA ALA A 38 3.36 -2.64 17.27
C ALA A 38 3.14 -2.54 18.80
N PRO A 39 4.22 -2.53 19.63
CA PRO A 39 4.07 -2.53 21.08
C PRO A 39 3.49 -1.23 21.65
N TYR A 40 3.57 -0.13 20.92
CA TYR A 40 3.13 1.20 21.37
C TYR A 40 1.70 1.50 20.94
N SER A 41 1.40 1.34 19.64
CA SER A 41 0.07 1.66 19.09
C SER A 41 -0.94 0.53 19.26
N GLN A 42 -0.48 -0.71 19.37
CA GLN A 42 -1.31 -1.93 19.28
C GLN A 42 -2.09 -2.01 17.98
N PHE A 43 -1.63 -1.32 16.93
CA PHE A 43 -2.24 -1.30 15.61
C PHE A 43 -1.37 -2.05 14.60
N HIS A 44 -1.82 -3.24 14.18
CA HIS A 44 -1.03 -4.19 13.39
C HIS A 44 -1.40 -4.08 11.92
N VAL A 45 -0.49 -3.56 11.11
CA VAL A 45 -0.68 -3.37 9.67
C VAL A 45 0.19 -4.35 8.90
N GLY A 46 -0.41 -4.97 7.91
CA GLY A 46 0.28 -5.77 6.89
C GLY A 46 0.13 -5.13 5.52
N ALA A 47 1.19 -5.19 4.74
CA ALA A 47 1.19 -4.79 3.35
C ALA A 47 1.79 -5.90 2.48
N ALA A 48 1.28 -6.03 1.27
CA ALA A 48 1.80 -6.96 0.27
C ALA A 48 1.94 -6.24 -1.08
N VAL A 49 3.05 -6.47 -1.77
CA VAL A 49 3.25 -6.01 -3.14
C VAL A 49 3.30 -7.20 -4.08
N MET A 50 2.76 -6.99 -5.28
CA MET A 50 2.92 -7.90 -6.40
C MET A 50 3.80 -7.22 -7.45
N LEU A 51 4.85 -7.90 -7.85
CA LEU A 51 5.75 -7.46 -8.90
C LEU A 51 5.21 -7.89 -10.29
N ASP A 52 5.69 -7.26 -11.36
CA ASP A 52 5.28 -7.59 -12.74
C ASP A 52 5.55 -9.05 -13.13
N ASN A 53 6.52 -9.70 -12.47
CA ASN A 53 6.81 -11.13 -12.67
C ASN A 53 5.93 -12.08 -11.83
N GLY A 54 4.93 -11.55 -11.11
CA GLY A 54 4.03 -12.31 -10.25
C GLY A 54 4.56 -12.60 -8.84
N THR A 55 5.79 -12.20 -8.50
CA THR A 55 6.33 -12.38 -7.15
C THR A 55 5.54 -11.53 -6.15
N ILE A 56 5.12 -12.15 -5.05
CA ILE A 56 4.47 -11.44 -3.93
C ILE A 56 5.45 -11.34 -2.77
N LEU A 57 5.64 -10.10 -2.26
CA LEU A 57 6.44 -9.80 -1.07
C LEU A 57 5.53 -9.16 -0.03
N THR A 58 5.85 -9.34 1.25
CA THR A 58 5.06 -8.80 2.36
C THR A 58 5.93 -7.98 3.31
N GLY A 59 5.32 -6.97 3.93
CA GLY A 59 5.90 -6.17 4.99
C GLY A 59 4.88 -5.87 6.08
N THR A 60 5.36 -5.40 7.21
CA THR A 60 4.53 -5.04 8.36
C THR A 60 5.05 -3.75 8.96
N ASN A 61 4.20 -3.03 9.72
CA ASN A 61 4.70 -1.91 10.49
C ASN A 61 5.67 -2.42 11.57
N GLN A 62 6.75 -1.66 11.72
CA GLN A 62 7.84 -1.93 12.66
C GLN A 62 8.02 -0.67 13.52
N GLU A 63 7.48 -0.69 14.72
CA GLU A 63 7.56 0.42 15.64
C GLU A 63 8.92 0.49 16.34
N ASN A 64 9.25 1.65 16.88
CA ASN A 64 10.48 1.90 17.59
C ASN A 64 10.24 2.92 18.71
N ALA A 65 10.88 2.77 19.85
CA ALA A 65 10.82 3.74 20.95
C ALA A 65 11.32 5.13 20.50
N ALA A 66 12.29 5.19 19.60
CA ALA A 66 12.64 6.39 18.84
C ALA A 66 11.68 6.52 17.67
N TYR A 67 10.55 7.16 17.85
CA TYR A 67 9.43 7.22 16.89
C TYR A 67 9.81 7.51 15.42
N PRO A 68 10.76 8.42 15.12
CA PRO A 68 11.19 8.65 13.75
C PRO A 68 11.85 7.45 13.07
N SER A 69 12.32 6.45 13.85
CA SER A 69 12.97 5.23 13.32
C SER A 69 11.98 4.14 12.93
N GLY A 70 10.71 4.26 13.31
CA GLY A 70 9.66 3.32 12.93
C GLY A 70 9.28 3.43 11.45
N LEU A 71 8.81 2.32 10.88
CA LEU A 71 8.31 2.25 9.50
C LEU A 71 6.90 1.68 9.44
N CYS A 72 6.07 2.28 8.57
CA CYS A 72 4.78 1.69 8.20
C CYS A 72 4.99 0.45 7.32
N ALA A 73 4.02 -0.44 7.31
CA ALA A 73 4.04 -1.69 6.53
C ALA A 73 4.32 -1.47 5.04
N GLU A 74 3.72 -0.42 4.45
CA GLU A 74 3.87 -0.07 3.04
C GLU A 74 5.32 0.30 2.71
N ARG A 75 5.97 1.11 3.54
CA ARG A 75 7.37 1.50 3.33
C ARG A 75 8.31 0.32 3.54
N THR A 76 8.03 -0.52 4.53
CA THR A 76 8.81 -1.74 4.77
C THR A 76 8.83 -2.63 3.53
N VAL A 77 7.66 -2.93 2.94
CA VAL A 77 7.60 -3.82 1.77
C VAL A 77 8.11 -3.15 0.49
N LEU A 78 7.81 -1.86 0.26
CA LEU A 78 8.27 -1.16 -0.95
C LEU A 78 9.79 -0.99 -0.98
N PHE A 79 10.43 -0.61 0.14
CA PHE A 79 11.88 -0.50 0.21
C PHE A 79 12.56 -1.87 0.03
N TYR A 80 12.00 -2.91 0.63
CA TYR A 80 12.49 -4.27 0.45
C TYR A 80 12.36 -4.72 -1.01
N ALA A 81 11.19 -4.56 -1.62
CA ALA A 81 10.94 -4.92 -3.02
C ALA A 81 11.89 -4.19 -3.97
N ASN A 82 12.01 -2.87 -3.83
CA ASN A 82 12.88 -2.04 -4.65
C ASN A 82 14.37 -2.35 -4.47
N SER A 83 14.77 -2.86 -3.31
CA SER A 83 16.14 -3.29 -3.02
C SER A 83 16.46 -4.66 -3.59
N GLN A 84 15.54 -5.62 -3.46
CA GLN A 84 15.76 -7.01 -3.91
C GLN A 84 15.50 -7.21 -5.41
N TYR A 85 14.60 -6.42 -5.98
CA TYR A 85 14.16 -6.52 -7.38
C TYR A 85 14.22 -5.15 -8.07
N PRO A 86 15.41 -4.53 -8.20
CA PRO A 86 15.55 -3.14 -8.65
C PRO A 86 15.04 -2.89 -10.08
N ASP A 87 14.97 -3.94 -10.88
CA ASP A 87 14.60 -3.86 -12.30
C ASP A 87 13.18 -4.36 -12.59
N ILE A 88 12.41 -4.72 -11.55
CA ILE A 88 11.04 -5.25 -11.71
C ILE A 88 10.05 -4.29 -11.06
N ALA A 89 9.12 -3.76 -11.86
CA ALA A 89 8.13 -2.83 -11.38
C ALA A 89 7.15 -3.47 -10.38
N VAL A 90 6.68 -2.66 -9.44
CA VAL A 90 5.58 -3.04 -8.54
C VAL A 90 4.26 -2.82 -9.28
N LYS A 91 3.54 -3.90 -9.55
CA LYS A 91 2.25 -3.92 -10.25
C LYS A 91 1.09 -3.48 -9.35
N ALA A 92 1.09 -3.96 -8.10
CA ALA A 92 0.03 -3.68 -7.14
C ALA A 92 0.53 -3.71 -5.69
N LEU A 93 -0.16 -2.99 -4.82
CA LEU A 93 0.06 -2.93 -3.38
C LEU A 93 -1.28 -3.12 -2.65
N ALA A 94 -1.36 -4.06 -1.71
CA ALA A 94 -2.48 -4.21 -0.79
C ALA A 94 -2.06 -3.83 0.63
N ILE A 95 -2.97 -3.16 1.37
CA ILE A 95 -2.75 -2.69 2.75
C ILE A 95 -3.93 -3.16 3.59
N ALA A 96 -3.66 -3.85 4.71
CA ALA A 96 -4.69 -4.45 5.56
C ALA A 96 -4.35 -4.34 7.06
N THR A 97 -5.38 -4.39 7.89
CA THR A 97 -5.27 -4.57 9.33
C THR A 97 -6.35 -5.54 9.82
N MET A 98 -6.08 -6.23 10.91
CA MET A 98 -7.09 -7.03 11.64
C MET A 98 -7.69 -6.25 12.83
N ASP A 99 -7.16 -5.07 13.14
CA ASP A 99 -7.57 -4.27 14.29
C ASP A 99 -8.71 -3.28 13.97
N SER A 100 -9.18 -3.28 12.71
CA SER A 100 -10.32 -2.46 12.26
C SER A 100 -11.12 -3.18 11.19
N GLU A 101 -12.43 -3.05 11.22
CA GLU A 101 -13.30 -3.50 10.14
C GLU A 101 -13.31 -2.52 8.96
N ASN A 102 -12.99 -1.26 9.22
CA ASN A 102 -12.99 -0.21 8.21
C ASN A 102 -11.75 -0.30 7.31
N VAL A 103 -11.90 0.19 6.10
CA VAL A 103 -10.80 0.40 5.17
C VAL A 103 -9.79 1.38 5.77
N ILE A 104 -8.52 1.02 5.77
CA ILE A 104 -7.42 1.89 6.21
C ILE A 104 -6.71 2.52 5.02
N SER A 105 -6.27 3.76 5.20
CA SER A 105 -5.58 4.53 4.16
C SER A 105 -4.12 4.79 4.55
N PRO A 106 -3.19 4.80 3.58
CA PRO A 106 -1.77 5.05 3.86
C PRO A 106 -1.53 6.48 4.35
N CYS A 107 -0.57 6.65 5.24
CA CYS A 107 -0.13 7.97 5.70
C CYS A 107 0.57 8.76 4.58
N GLY A 108 0.76 10.07 4.79
CA GLY A 108 1.38 10.94 3.79
C GLY A 108 2.79 10.50 3.35
N ALA A 109 3.63 10.04 4.29
CA ALA A 109 4.97 9.54 3.99
C ALA A 109 4.92 8.27 3.10
N CYS A 110 3.98 7.36 3.36
CA CYS A 110 3.79 6.18 2.52
C CYS A 110 3.31 6.55 1.12
N ARG A 111 2.38 7.51 0.99
CA ARG A 111 1.92 8.01 -0.32
C ARG A 111 3.07 8.59 -1.14
N GLN A 112 3.99 9.32 -0.52
CA GLN A 112 5.18 9.84 -1.20
C GLN A 112 6.09 8.72 -1.71
N VAL A 113 6.32 7.67 -0.92
CA VAL A 113 7.12 6.51 -1.35
C VAL A 113 6.45 5.72 -2.47
N MET A 114 5.11 5.61 -2.46
CA MET A 114 4.34 5.00 -3.56
C MET A 114 4.52 5.79 -4.86
N ILE A 115 4.45 7.12 -4.81
CA ILE A 115 4.69 7.98 -5.98
C ILE A 115 6.11 7.81 -6.51
N GLU A 116 7.12 7.80 -5.63
CA GLU A 116 8.51 7.59 -6.04
C GLU A 116 8.70 6.22 -6.71
N THR A 117 8.02 5.19 -6.20
CA THR A 117 8.03 3.85 -6.82
C THR A 117 7.43 3.87 -8.22
N GLU A 118 6.29 4.55 -8.43
CA GLU A 118 5.70 4.72 -9.77
C GLU A 118 6.63 5.51 -10.71
N ASN A 119 7.24 6.59 -10.22
CA ASN A 119 8.16 7.40 -11.01
C ASN A 119 9.40 6.61 -11.44
N ARG A 120 9.96 5.80 -10.54
CA ARG A 120 11.13 4.95 -10.80
C ARG A 120 10.92 4.02 -11.99
N TYR A 121 9.74 3.45 -12.11
CA TYR A 121 9.43 2.48 -13.18
C TYR A 121 8.62 3.08 -14.34
N GLY A 122 8.20 4.34 -14.24
CA GLY A 122 7.35 4.99 -15.24
C GLY A 122 5.98 4.30 -15.41
N LYS A 123 5.47 3.66 -14.34
CA LYS A 123 4.30 2.78 -14.39
C LYS A 123 3.41 2.98 -13.17
N PRO A 124 2.07 3.13 -13.33
CA PRO A 124 1.16 3.22 -12.20
C PRO A 124 1.11 1.90 -11.43
N MET A 125 0.95 2.00 -10.12
CA MET A 125 0.80 0.89 -9.20
C MET A 125 -0.64 0.87 -8.69
N ARG A 126 -1.35 -0.23 -8.89
CA ARG A 126 -2.70 -0.40 -8.36
C ARG A 126 -2.65 -0.56 -6.85
N ILE A 127 -3.47 0.20 -6.12
CA ILE A 127 -3.49 0.21 -4.66
C ILE A 127 -4.83 -0.32 -4.17
N LEU A 128 -4.77 -1.31 -3.28
CA LEU A 128 -5.91 -1.97 -2.66
C LEU A 128 -5.92 -1.65 -1.17
N LEU A 129 -6.85 -0.81 -0.73
CA LEU A 129 -7.06 -0.48 0.67
C LEU A 129 -8.12 -1.43 1.23
N CYS A 130 -7.73 -2.28 2.18
CA CYS A 130 -8.56 -3.39 2.61
C CYS A 130 -9.26 -3.11 3.94
N GLY A 131 -10.58 -3.27 3.94
CA GLY A 131 -11.40 -3.46 5.13
C GLY A 131 -11.79 -4.93 5.27
N SER A 132 -12.58 -5.27 6.28
CA SER A 132 -13.02 -6.66 6.52
C SER A 132 -14.00 -7.19 5.46
N LYS A 133 -14.75 -6.31 4.80
CA LYS A 133 -15.78 -6.65 3.80
C LYS A 133 -15.54 -5.98 2.45
N GLU A 134 -14.95 -4.79 2.46
CA GLU A 134 -14.78 -3.94 1.28
C GLU A 134 -13.31 -3.68 1.00
N VAL A 135 -12.99 -3.53 -0.28
CA VAL A 135 -11.68 -3.13 -0.77
C VAL A 135 -11.84 -1.92 -1.69
N TYR A 136 -11.14 -0.84 -1.39
CA TYR A 136 -11.06 0.32 -2.26
C TYR A 136 -9.89 0.14 -3.20
N ALA A 137 -10.17 0.08 -4.49
CA ALA A 137 -9.16 -0.09 -5.53
C ALA A 137 -8.91 1.24 -6.23
N ILE A 138 -7.65 1.67 -6.19
CA ILE A 138 -7.16 2.95 -6.71
C ILE A 138 -6.11 2.64 -7.78
N GLU A 139 -6.22 3.27 -8.94
CA GLU A 139 -5.41 2.89 -10.11
C GLU A 139 -3.97 3.43 -10.09
N SER A 140 -3.69 4.44 -9.25
CA SER A 140 -2.35 5.06 -9.13
C SER A 140 -2.20 5.80 -7.80
N ALA A 141 -1.01 5.82 -7.26
CA ALA A 141 -0.64 6.60 -6.09
C ALA A 141 -0.84 8.12 -6.30
N ALA A 142 -0.79 8.59 -7.55
CA ALA A 142 -1.07 9.97 -7.90
C ALA A 142 -2.48 10.43 -7.49
N HIS A 143 -3.44 9.52 -7.42
CA HIS A 143 -4.78 9.82 -6.91
C HIS A 143 -4.82 10.00 -5.39
N LEU A 144 -3.87 9.44 -4.66
CA LEU A 144 -3.80 9.55 -3.20
C LEU A 144 -2.96 10.75 -2.72
N LEU A 145 -2.16 11.34 -3.59
CA LEU A 145 -1.29 12.46 -3.28
C LEU A 145 -1.32 13.50 -4.41
N PRO A 146 -2.38 14.33 -4.48
CA PRO A 146 -2.48 15.42 -5.47
C PRO A 146 -1.34 16.43 -5.32
N LEU A 147 -0.90 17.04 -6.43
CA LEU A 147 0.19 18.02 -6.45
C LEU A 147 1.48 17.45 -5.84
N THR A 148 1.86 16.27 -6.29
CA THR A 148 3.00 15.53 -5.75
C THR A 148 4.33 16.24 -5.94
N PHE A 149 5.21 16.10 -4.95
CA PHE A 149 6.61 16.46 -5.09
C PHE A 149 7.33 15.52 -6.05
N LYS A 150 8.05 16.08 -7.02
CA LYS A 150 8.91 15.37 -8.00
C LYS A 150 10.16 16.20 -8.23
N LEU A 151 11.30 15.57 -8.43
CA LEU A 151 12.55 16.18 -8.91
C LEU A 151 12.68 16.01 -10.42
#